data_8dbd1be05a5f6090234d597a5f5a2a53
#
_entry.id   8dbd1be05a5f6090234d597a5f5a2a53
#
_cell.length_a   1.000
_cell.length_b   1.000
_cell.length_c   1.000
_cell.angle_alpha   90.00
_cell.angle_beta   90.00
_cell.angle_gamma   90.00
#
_symmetry.space_group_name_H-M   'P 1'
#
loop_
_entity.id
_entity.type
_entity.pdbx_description
1 polymer ?
#
loop_
_entity_poly.entity_id
_entity_poly.type
_entity_poly.pdbx_seq_one_letter_code
_entity_poly.pdbx_strand_id
1 'polypeptide(L)'
;MEDGTTYLDQERINNPSISFDYIEKEKLEQIAEIKRRASLYRGNVTHPHTVPGATTILLDDGAATGATVIAAARWIREQYKPRHFIIALPVAPKPTLKLLGQECDSVEAVIAPGNFHSVGQYYEDFNPVTDDEVMDIMRKRNMSSQ
;
A
#
# COMPACT_ATOMS: atom_id res chain seq x y z
N MET A 1 -1.07 -3.18 8.91
CA MET A 1 -2.19 -2.24 8.82
C MET A 1 -2.56 -1.72 10.20
N GLU A 2 -3.41 -0.70 10.31
CA GLU A 2 -3.79 -0.06 11.58
C GLU A 2 -4.40 -1.03 12.60
N ASP A 3 -5.10 -2.05 12.13
CA ASP A 3 -5.74 -3.10 12.94
C ASP A 3 -4.81 -4.28 13.30
N GLY A 4 -3.54 -4.22 12.89
CA GLY A 4 -2.57 -5.29 13.09
C GLY A 4 -2.49 -6.31 11.95
N THR A 5 -3.32 -6.20 10.90
CA THR A 5 -3.19 -7.04 9.70
C THR A 5 -1.76 -6.95 9.16
N THR A 6 -1.12 -8.11 9.02
CA THR A 6 0.29 -8.22 8.63
C THR A 6 0.41 -9.23 7.50
N TYR A 7 1.18 -8.89 6.48
CA TYR A 7 1.63 -9.82 5.46
C TYR A 7 3.12 -10.09 5.65
N LEU A 8 3.48 -11.37 5.73
CA LEU A 8 4.86 -11.82 5.81
C LEU A 8 5.19 -12.64 4.56
N ASP A 9 6.19 -12.19 3.82
CA ASP A 9 6.72 -12.91 2.67
C ASP A 9 7.43 -14.17 3.16
N GLN A 10 6.83 -15.33 2.88
CA GLN A 10 7.30 -16.65 3.37
C GLN A 10 8.73 -16.97 2.89
N GLU A 11 9.10 -16.56 1.68
CA GLU A 11 10.44 -16.80 1.16
C GLU A 11 11.49 -16.00 1.93
N ARG A 12 11.13 -14.79 2.35
CA ARG A 12 12.04 -13.90 3.09
C ARG A 12 12.16 -14.24 4.56
N ILE A 13 11.06 -14.58 5.22
CA ILE A 13 11.09 -14.93 6.66
C ILE A 13 11.78 -16.28 6.93
N ASN A 14 11.86 -17.15 5.94
CA ASN A 14 12.63 -18.39 6.03
C ASN A 14 14.15 -18.19 5.99
N ASN A 15 14.62 -16.94 5.86
CA ASN A 15 16.04 -16.61 5.95
C ASN A 15 16.51 -16.77 7.41
N PRO A 16 17.52 -17.64 7.69
CA PRO A 16 18.01 -17.89 9.05
C PRO A 16 18.56 -16.64 9.77
N SER A 17 18.88 -15.58 9.01
CA SER A 17 19.36 -14.30 9.58
C SER A 17 18.24 -13.42 10.14
N ILE A 18 16.97 -13.78 9.94
CA ILE A 18 15.82 -13.00 10.43
C ILE A 18 15.27 -13.70 11.68
N SER A 19 15.47 -13.08 12.84
CA SER A 19 14.92 -13.60 14.10
C SER A 19 13.44 -13.24 14.26
N PHE A 20 12.72 -14.05 15.01
CA PHE A 20 11.33 -13.75 15.37
C PHE A 20 11.21 -12.41 16.12
N ASP A 21 12.13 -12.12 17.03
CA ASP A 21 12.17 -10.85 17.78
C ASP A 21 12.34 -9.65 16.86
N TYR A 22 13.13 -9.78 15.80
CA TYR A 22 13.28 -8.73 14.78
C TYR A 22 11.95 -8.46 14.07
N ILE A 23 11.23 -9.51 13.67
CA ILE A 23 9.92 -9.38 13.00
C ILE A 23 8.90 -8.68 13.91
N GLU A 24 8.81 -9.09 15.18
CA GLU A 24 7.87 -8.49 16.12
C GLU A 24 8.22 -7.02 16.41
N LYS A 25 9.49 -6.69 16.57
CA LYS A 25 9.94 -5.31 16.74
C LYS A 25 9.57 -4.45 15.53
N GLU A 26 9.92 -4.90 14.32
CA GLU A 26 9.61 -4.21 13.07
C GLU A 26 8.10 -3.99 12.91
N LYS A 27 7.29 -4.99 13.21
CA LYS A 27 5.84 -4.90 13.19
C LYS A 27 5.30 -3.80 14.12
N LEU A 28 5.83 -3.72 15.34
CA LEU A 28 5.42 -2.67 16.30
C LEU A 28 5.81 -1.28 15.81
N GLU A 29 7.02 -1.12 15.26
CA GLU A 29 7.50 0.14 14.68
C GLU A 29 6.62 0.58 13.50
N GLN A 30 6.29 -0.35 12.59
CA GLN A 30 5.41 -0.07 11.46
C GLN A 30 3.98 0.30 11.88
N ILE A 31 3.42 -0.37 12.89
CA ILE A 31 2.10 -0.03 13.43
C ILE A 31 2.12 1.37 14.05
N ALA A 32 3.17 1.72 14.79
CA ALA A 32 3.32 3.05 15.38
C ALA A 32 3.40 4.13 14.32
N GLU A 33 4.16 3.92 13.25
CA GLU A 33 4.29 4.85 12.14
C GLU A 33 2.97 5.01 11.35
N ILE A 34 2.26 3.91 11.09
CA ILE A 34 0.93 3.96 10.45
C ILE A 34 -0.04 4.81 11.29
N LYS A 35 -0.07 4.61 12.60
CA LYS A 35 -0.93 5.40 13.52
C LYS A 35 -0.53 6.87 13.54
N ARG A 36 0.77 7.17 13.55
CA ARG A 36 1.30 8.54 13.47
C ARG A 36 0.81 9.23 12.19
N ARG A 37 1.01 8.62 11.04
CA ARG A 37 0.58 9.16 9.74
C ARG A 37 -0.93 9.28 9.65
N ALA A 38 -1.68 8.30 10.12
CA ALA A 38 -3.14 8.35 10.15
C ALA A 38 -3.65 9.55 10.96
N SER A 39 -3.10 9.76 12.16
CA SER A 39 -3.43 10.92 13.01
C SER A 39 -3.06 12.24 12.33
N LEU A 40 -1.89 12.31 11.69
CA LEU A 40 -1.41 13.53 11.04
C LEU A 40 -2.24 13.89 9.81
N TYR A 41 -2.50 12.91 8.93
CA TYR A 41 -3.12 13.18 7.62
C TYR A 41 -4.63 13.18 7.65
N ARG A 42 -5.26 12.37 8.51
CA ARG A 42 -6.73 12.22 8.57
C ARG A 42 -7.37 13.03 9.69
N GLY A 43 -6.59 13.48 10.68
CA GLY A 43 -7.14 14.10 11.88
C GLY A 43 -8.09 13.14 12.61
N ASN A 44 -9.32 13.58 12.86
CA ASN A 44 -10.36 12.76 13.54
C ASN A 44 -11.13 11.82 12.61
N VAL A 45 -10.79 11.75 11.31
CA VAL A 45 -11.45 10.83 10.36
C VAL A 45 -10.84 9.45 10.52
N THR A 46 -11.57 8.55 11.13
CA THR A 46 -11.10 7.21 11.49
C THR A 46 -10.97 6.25 10.29
N HIS A 47 -11.76 6.45 9.24
CA HIS A 47 -11.71 5.61 8.03
C HIS A 47 -12.03 6.43 6.77
N PRO A 48 -11.43 6.10 5.61
CA PRO A 48 -11.88 6.66 4.35
C PRO A 48 -13.35 6.31 4.13
N HIS A 49 -14.11 7.25 3.57
CA HIS A 49 -15.51 7.03 3.22
C HIS A 49 -15.60 6.01 2.09
N THR A 50 -15.68 4.73 2.43
CA THR A 50 -15.99 3.68 1.47
C THR A 50 -17.49 3.45 1.49
N VAL A 51 -18.09 3.53 0.32
CA VAL A 51 -19.50 3.17 0.14
C VAL A 51 -19.56 1.65 0.02
N PRO A 52 -20.27 0.93 0.90
CA PRO A 52 -20.43 -0.51 0.76
C PRO A 52 -20.93 -0.88 -0.64
N GLY A 53 -20.29 -1.86 -1.27
CA GLY A 53 -20.63 -2.28 -2.63
C GLY A 53 -20.13 -1.37 -3.75
N ALA A 54 -19.32 -0.35 -3.47
CA ALA A 54 -18.66 0.48 -4.48
C ALA A 54 -17.44 -0.23 -5.08
N THR A 55 -17.00 0.28 -6.24
CA THR A 55 -15.69 -0.05 -6.77
C THR A 55 -14.62 0.61 -5.92
N THR A 56 -13.65 -0.17 -5.46
CA THR A 56 -12.49 0.33 -4.71
C THR A 56 -11.23 0.18 -5.56
N ILE A 57 -10.44 1.23 -5.63
CA ILE A 57 -9.16 1.24 -6.34
C ILE A 57 -8.05 1.47 -5.32
N LEU A 58 -7.12 0.53 -5.20
CA LEU A 58 -5.89 0.68 -4.44
C LEU A 58 -4.78 1.18 -5.37
N LEU A 59 -4.23 2.33 -5.03
CA LEU A 59 -3.15 2.97 -5.76
C LEU A 59 -1.87 2.96 -4.93
N ASP A 60 -0.73 2.70 -5.59
CA ASP A 60 0.61 2.85 -5.01
C ASP A 60 1.57 3.37 -6.09
N ASP A 61 2.75 3.85 -5.73
CA ASP A 61 3.78 4.33 -6.67
C ASP A 61 4.46 3.21 -7.46
N GLY A 62 4.33 1.99 -7.00
CA GLY A 62 4.82 0.77 -7.65
C GLY A 62 5.01 -0.36 -6.66
N ALA A 63 5.18 -1.56 -7.16
CA ALA A 63 5.37 -2.72 -6.32
C ALA A 63 6.58 -3.55 -6.75
N ALA A 64 7.58 -3.67 -5.89
CA ALA A 64 8.71 -4.57 -6.10
C ALA A 64 8.30 -6.03 -5.80
N THR A 65 8.01 -6.33 -4.54
CA THR A 65 7.56 -7.66 -4.10
C THR A 65 6.04 -7.75 -3.94
N GLY A 66 5.38 -6.62 -3.86
CA GLY A 66 3.94 -6.53 -3.63
C GLY A 66 3.52 -6.68 -2.16
N ALA A 67 4.44 -6.88 -1.21
CA ALA A 67 4.11 -7.16 0.18
C ALA A 67 3.20 -6.10 0.82
N THR A 68 3.51 -4.82 0.63
CA THR A 68 2.69 -3.69 1.14
C THR A 68 1.31 -3.69 0.51
N VAL A 69 1.26 -3.85 -0.82
CA VAL A 69 0.01 -3.86 -1.59
C VAL A 69 -0.87 -5.05 -1.21
N ILE A 70 -0.29 -6.26 -1.04
CA ILE A 70 -1.00 -7.47 -0.59
C ILE A 70 -1.59 -7.26 0.81
N ALA A 71 -0.80 -6.72 1.76
CA ALA A 71 -1.30 -6.42 3.09
C ALA A 71 -2.49 -5.44 3.07
N ALA A 72 -2.38 -4.38 2.26
CA ALA A 72 -3.45 -3.40 2.07
C ALA A 72 -4.68 -4.02 1.39
N ALA A 73 -4.48 -4.84 0.36
CA ALA A 73 -5.56 -5.50 -0.37
C ALA A 73 -6.40 -6.43 0.53
N ARG A 74 -5.74 -7.26 1.34
CA ARG A 74 -6.41 -8.15 2.30
C ARG A 74 -7.21 -7.37 3.33
N TRP A 75 -6.61 -6.30 3.87
CA TRP A 75 -7.28 -5.41 4.81
C TRP A 75 -8.52 -4.75 4.18
N ILE A 76 -8.40 -4.22 2.94
CA ILE A 76 -9.53 -3.61 2.21
C ILE A 76 -10.65 -4.62 1.99
N ARG A 77 -10.33 -5.84 1.55
CA ARG A 77 -11.34 -6.88 1.33
C ARG A 77 -12.07 -7.25 2.61
N GLU A 78 -11.37 -7.34 3.72
CA GLU A 78 -11.96 -7.69 5.01
C GLU A 78 -12.83 -6.57 5.57
N GLN A 79 -12.34 -5.33 5.56
CA GLN A 79 -13.03 -4.19 6.19
C GLN A 79 -14.16 -3.63 5.34
N TYR A 80 -14.00 -3.56 4.02
CA TYR A 80 -14.92 -2.82 3.14
C TYR A 80 -15.73 -3.70 2.21
N LYS A 81 -15.33 -4.95 1.97
CA LYS A 81 -16.02 -5.91 1.10
C LYS A 81 -16.45 -5.28 -0.23
N PRO A 82 -15.53 -4.70 -1.00
CA PRO A 82 -15.87 -3.98 -2.22
C PRO A 82 -16.58 -4.90 -3.22
N ARG A 83 -17.51 -4.36 -4.01
CA ARG A 83 -18.18 -5.11 -5.09
C ARG A 83 -17.18 -5.41 -6.21
N HIS A 84 -16.29 -4.47 -6.48
CA HIS A 84 -15.23 -4.60 -7.46
C HIS A 84 -13.97 -3.95 -6.90
N PHE A 85 -12.86 -4.68 -6.92
CA PHE A 85 -11.60 -4.26 -6.32
C PHE A 85 -10.49 -4.29 -7.36
N ILE A 86 -9.88 -3.14 -7.58
CA ILE A 86 -8.83 -2.91 -8.57
C ILE A 86 -7.54 -2.51 -7.84
N ILE A 87 -6.41 -3.08 -8.25
CA ILE A 87 -5.09 -2.58 -7.88
C ILE A 87 -4.50 -1.90 -9.11
N ALA A 88 -4.09 -0.64 -8.99
CA ALA A 88 -3.51 0.12 -10.09
C ALA A 88 -2.15 0.68 -9.71
N LEU A 89 -1.13 0.37 -10.51
CA LEU A 89 0.28 0.68 -10.25
C LEU A 89 0.93 1.27 -11.49
N PRO A 90 1.79 2.29 -11.38
CA PRO A 90 2.64 2.72 -12.49
C PRO A 90 3.58 1.62 -12.97
N VAL A 91 4.20 0.88 -12.03
CA VAL A 91 5.18 -0.15 -12.37
C VAL A 91 5.18 -1.31 -11.38
N ALA A 92 5.23 -2.53 -11.90
CA ALA A 92 5.54 -3.73 -11.12
C ALA A 92 6.04 -4.85 -12.06
N PRO A 93 6.97 -5.72 -11.62
CA PRO A 93 7.42 -6.84 -12.44
C PRO A 93 6.31 -7.89 -12.61
N LYS A 94 6.33 -8.61 -13.74
CA LYS A 94 5.28 -9.60 -14.06
C LYS A 94 4.99 -10.62 -12.95
N PRO A 95 5.98 -11.19 -12.24
CA PRO A 95 5.70 -12.11 -11.13
C PRO A 95 4.88 -11.45 -10.02
N THR A 96 5.19 -10.19 -9.67
CA THR A 96 4.45 -9.43 -8.66
C THR A 96 3.02 -9.16 -9.12
N LEU A 97 2.80 -8.75 -10.38
CA LEU A 97 1.45 -8.56 -10.92
C LEU A 97 0.61 -9.84 -10.83
N LYS A 98 1.22 -11.00 -11.08
CA LYS A 98 0.55 -12.30 -10.94
C LYS A 98 0.13 -12.59 -9.49
N LEU A 99 0.96 -12.23 -8.51
CA LEU A 99 0.63 -12.37 -7.09
C LEU A 99 -0.50 -11.42 -6.70
N LEU A 100 -0.42 -10.15 -7.12
CA LEU A 100 -1.44 -9.15 -6.83
C LEU A 100 -2.80 -9.50 -7.45
N GLY A 101 -2.82 -10.14 -8.62
CA GLY A 101 -4.04 -10.63 -9.26
C GLY A 101 -4.80 -11.70 -8.48
N GLN A 102 -4.21 -12.29 -7.44
CA GLN A 102 -4.88 -13.21 -6.51
C GLN A 102 -5.63 -12.49 -5.39
N GLU A 103 -5.33 -11.22 -5.18
CA GLU A 103 -5.87 -10.41 -4.08
C GLU A 103 -6.97 -9.41 -4.52
N CYS A 104 -7.24 -9.30 -5.84
CA CYS A 104 -8.20 -8.33 -6.41
C CYS A 104 -8.92 -8.89 -7.62
N ASP A 105 -9.88 -8.13 -8.16
CA ASP A 105 -10.63 -8.54 -9.35
C ASP A 105 -9.90 -8.16 -10.65
N SER A 106 -9.12 -7.06 -10.63
CA SER A 106 -8.20 -6.72 -11.72
C SER A 106 -6.96 -5.99 -11.20
N VAL A 107 -5.84 -6.16 -11.93
CA VAL A 107 -4.59 -5.43 -11.72
C VAL A 107 -4.28 -4.66 -12.98
N GLU A 108 -4.10 -3.36 -12.82
CA GLU A 108 -3.71 -2.46 -13.90
C GLU A 108 -2.27 -1.96 -13.64
N ALA A 109 -1.40 -2.10 -14.64
CA ALA A 109 -0.03 -1.58 -14.56
C ALA A 109 0.35 -0.89 -15.86
N VAL A 110 0.98 0.28 -15.76
CA VAL A 110 1.46 1.03 -16.92
C VAL A 110 2.69 0.34 -17.51
N ILE A 111 3.60 -0.11 -16.65
CA ILE A 111 4.85 -0.77 -17.05
C ILE A 111 5.01 -2.09 -16.29
N ALA A 112 5.25 -3.18 -17.05
CA ALA A 112 5.54 -4.52 -16.51
C ALA A 112 6.91 -5.01 -17.01
N PRO A 113 8.03 -4.49 -16.47
CA PRO A 113 9.35 -4.71 -17.03
C PRO A 113 9.86 -6.13 -16.77
N GLY A 114 10.68 -6.62 -17.70
CA GLY A 114 11.38 -7.89 -17.56
C GLY A 114 12.64 -7.79 -16.67
N ASN A 115 13.28 -6.61 -16.65
CA ASN A 115 14.45 -6.31 -15.81
C ASN A 115 14.06 -5.22 -14.81
N PHE A 116 13.80 -5.63 -13.57
CA PHE A 116 13.33 -4.76 -12.51
C PHE A 116 14.32 -4.80 -11.34
N HIS A 117 14.82 -3.64 -10.92
CA HIS A 117 15.67 -3.50 -9.75
C HIS A 117 14.96 -2.76 -8.61
N SER A 118 14.32 -1.64 -8.92
CA SER A 118 13.56 -0.83 -7.94
C SER A 118 12.47 -0.02 -8.63
N VAL A 119 11.47 0.42 -7.88
CA VAL A 119 10.41 1.32 -8.37
C VAL A 119 10.99 2.63 -8.88
N GLY A 120 11.91 3.23 -8.13
CA GLY A 120 12.46 4.55 -8.45
C GLY A 120 13.19 4.66 -9.79
N GLN A 121 13.66 3.54 -10.38
CA GLN A 121 14.30 3.59 -11.71
C GLN A 121 13.36 3.95 -12.86
N TYR A 122 12.04 3.96 -12.61
CA TYR A 122 11.00 4.30 -13.60
C TYR A 122 10.45 5.72 -13.41
N TYR A 123 11.04 6.50 -12.52
CA TYR A 123 10.68 7.87 -12.23
C TYR A 123 11.83 8.82 -12.55
N GLU A 124 11.53 9.99 -13.10
CA GLU A 124 12.53 11.05 -13.30
C GLU A 124 12.98 11.64 -11.97
N ASP A 125 12.04 11.75 -11.01
CA ASP A 125 12.29 12.16 -9.64
C ASP A 125 11.51 11.22 -8.70
N PHE A 126 12.23 10.58 -7.78
CA PHE A 126 11.69 9.65 -6.78
C PHE A 126 12.19 10.01 -5.39
N ASN A 127 12.20 11.29 -5.09
CA ASN A 127 12.51 11.75 -3.74
C ASN A 127 11.37 11.44 -2.76
N PRO A 128 11.68 11.15 -1.49
CA PRO A 128 10.67 10.96 -0.46
C PRO A 128 9.79 12.20 -0.32
N VAL A 129 8.47 12.04 -0.36
CA VAL A 129 7.50 13.10 -0.09
C VAL A 129 7.45 13.33 1.41
N THR A 130 7.62 14.57 1.83
CA THR A 130 7.57 14.96 3.25
C THR A 130 6.15 15.02 3.79
N ASP A 131 6.01 14.92 5.13
CA ASP A 131 4.71 15.05 5.78
C ASP A 131 4.03 16.39 5.48
N ASP A 132 4.82 17.49 5.39
CA ASP A 132 4.30 18.82 5.07
C ASP A 132 3.74 18.88 3.64
N GLU A 133 4.43 18.29 2.67
CA GLU A 133 3.94 18.20 1.28
C GLU A 133 2.64 17.40 1.19
N VAL A 134 2.54 16.27 1.89
CA VAL A 134 1.30 15.48 1.97
C VAL A 134 0.16 16.32 2.55
N MET A 135 0.42 17.04 3.65
CA MET A 135 -0.57 17.88 4.30
C MET A 135 -1.04 19.02 3.39
N ASP A 136 -0.15 19.63 2.62
CA ASP A 136 -0.49 20.68 1.67
C ASP A 136 -1.36 20.16 0.51
N ILE A 137 -1.07 18.97 -0.01
CA ILE A 137 -1.90 18.33 -1.03
C ILE A 137 -3.31 18.02 -0.49
N MET A 138 -3.39 17.50 0.73
CA MET A 138 -4.68 17.18 1.38
C MET A 138 -5.52 18.43 1.63
N ARG A 139 -4.91 19.55 2.05
CA ARG A 139 -5.60 20.84 2.23
C ARG A 139 -6.17 21.39 0.91
N LYS A 140 -5.37 21.39 -0.17
CA LYS A 140 -5.80 21.83 -1.49
C LYS A 140 -7.00 21.04 -2.01
N ARG A 141 -7.01 19.73 -1.82
CA ARG A 141 -8.15 18.88 -2.19
C ARG A 141 -9.44 19.29 -1.46
N ASN A 142 -9.37 19.52 -0.15
CA ASN A 142 -10.56 19.88 0.64
C ASN A 142 -11.14 21.23 0.23
N MET A 143 -10.30 22.17 -0.24
CA MET A 143 -10.76 23.47 -0.75
C MET A 143 -11.43 23.37 -2.14
N SER A 144 -11.09 22.37 -2.95
CA SER A 144 -11.65 22.19 -4.29
C SER A 144 -12.98 21.40 -4.29
N SER A 145 -13.40 20.90 -3.13
CA SER A 145 -14.61 20.07 -2.97
C SER A 145 -15.79 20.87 -2.35
N GLN A 146 -15.62 22.16 -2.14
CA GLN A 146 -16.66 23.13 -1.74
C GLN A 146 -17.09 23.97 -2.94
#